data_e6b2bee16d510bf28fa901402fe7dc95
#
_entry.id   e6b2bee16d510bf28fa901402fe7dc95
#
_cell.length_a   1.000
_cell.length_b   1.000
_cell.length_c   1.000
_cell.angle_alpha   90.00
_cell.angle_beta   90.00
_cell.angle_gamma   90.00
#
_symmetry.space_group_name_H-M   'P 1'
#
loop_
_entity.id
_entity.type
_entity.pdbx_description
1 polymer ?
#
loop_
_entity_poly.entity_id
_entity_poly.type
_entity_poly.pdbx_seq_one_letter_code
_entity_poly.pdbx_strand_id
1 'polypeptide(L)'
;MAGPSVDEAIELSYRREFRRGHWFGSALDNGQVITIGLSTASKVWSNTSSQIPKLVAWCKRLAAKMASERTPHTNSGLDHLATGDEITSIPENVAYLDWNESTYTSPCTVAYERDDGTAAECQLLDMDLVVDREQIGNDSVGIKVIAEGILYPFNFSLERNPVFFEGDGNERVVVQGPDAPTSIEVYLNHHLPTFYTADCGSFEGSNFFDPPNTNVTPFDATRIETVDWLTEGVNIQREFGITSPGQRSIHTYLRDRLLISDAQFILYDHGTGELADFITLSTRADDILVTLFHCKGSSAPQPGERVADLYELCGQAIKSAKWINRRLMADGLNRRSARGSAFLRGTLEEFLLLLTGDLPHSLQITLIQPGLRKASVGPQAGNLLASVDDFVHGGRCARIKVIASA
;
A
#
# COMPACT_ATOMS: atom_id res chain seq x y z
N MET A 1 -26.52 1.04 2.94
CA MET A 1 -27.31 1.61 1.81
C MET A 1 -27.55 0.48 0.83
N ALA A 2 -28.77 0.22 0.48
CA ALA A 2 -29.10 -0.70 -0.59
C ALA A 2 -29.96 0.08 -1.58
N GLY A 3 -29.49 0.30 -2.77
CA GLY A 3 -30.19 0.96 -3.85
C GLY A 3 -29.72 0.39 -5.19
N PRO A 4 -30.42 0.61 -6.30
CA PRO A 4 -30.10 0.05 -7.60
C PRO A 4 -28.71 0.44 -8.14
N SER A 5 -28.03 1.40 -7.52
CA SER A 5 -26.66 1.82 -7.88
C SER A 5 -25.56 1.21 -6.99
N VAL A 6 -25.92 0.22 -6.12
CA VAL A 6 -24.93 -0.43 -5.25
C VAL A 6 -23.93 -1.23 -6.08
N ASP A 7 -24.42 -1.93 -7.12
CA ASP A 7 -23.55 -2.70 -8.01
C ASP A 7 -22.56 -1.80 -8.77
N GLU A 8 -23.01 -0.64 -9.27
CA GLU A 8 -22.12 0.36 -9.89
C GLU A 8 -21.11 0.95 -8.88
N ALA A 9 -21.54 1.23 -7.66
CA ALA A 9 -20.66 1.75 -6.62
C ALA A 9 -19.62 0.70 -6.18
N ILE A 10 -20.01 -0.57 -6.16
CA ILE A 10 -19.10 -1.69 -5.90
C ILE A 10 -18.10 -1.82 -7.03
N GLU A 11 -18.52 -1.77 -8.29
CA GLU A 11 -17.65 -1.89 -9.45
C GLU A 11 -16.54 -0.81 -9.48
N LEU A 12 -16.86 0.41 -9.04
CA LEU A 12 -15.94 1.54 -9.00
C LEU A 12 -14.90 1.48 -7.87
N SER A 13 -15.21 0.82 -6.75
CA SER A 13 -14.36 0.84 -5.55
C SER A 13 -13.89 -0.54 -5.08
N TYR A 14 -14.26 -1.62 -5.78
CA TYR A 14 -14.14 -2.99 -5.30
C TYR A 14 -12.71 -3.47 -5.02
N ARG A 15 -11.70 -2.84 -5.61
CA ARG A 15 -10.33 -3.36 -5.55
C ARG A 15 -9.61 -3.14 -4.23
N ARG A 16 -10.00 -2.14 -3.45
CA ARG A 16 -9.28 -1.79 -2.21
C ARG A 16 -10.16 -1.57 -1.00
N GLU A 17 -11.20 -0.76 -1.10
CA GLU A 17 -12.03 -0.35 0.03
C GLU A 17 -12.90 -1.50 0.56
N PHE A 18 -13.19 -2.51 -0.29
CA PHE A 18 -14.08 -3.62 0.05
C PHE A 18 -13.38 -4.86 0.60
N ARG A 19 -12.08 -4.97 0.54
CA ARG A 19 -11.34 -6.08 1.18
C ARG A 19 -11.57 -6.14 2.69
N ARG A 20 -11.94 -4.99 3.29
CA ARG A 20 -12.26 -4.85 4.71
C ARG A 20 -13.60 -4.17 4.95
N GLY A 21 -14.46 -4.15 3.96
CA GLY A 21 -15.75 -3.49 4.01
C GLY A 21 -16.74 -4.19 4.94
N HIS A 22 -17.72 -3.42 5.36
CA HIS A 22 -18.89 -3.90 6.06
C HIS A 22 -20.10 -3.68 5.16
N TRP A 23 -20.87 -4.75 4.96
CA TRP A 23 -22.09 -4.74 4.15
C TRP A 23 -23.29 -4.74 5.04
N PHE A 24 -24.24 -3.85 4.77
CA PHE A 24 -25.51 -3.81 5.45
C PHE A 24 -26.62 -3.90 4.43
N GLY A 25 -27.60 -4.73 4.73
CA GLY A 25 -28.75 -4.89 3.90
C GLY A 25 -29.90 -5.48 4.67
N SER A 26 -30.99 -5.77 3.98
CA SER A 26 -32.10 -6.55 4.50
C SER A 26 -32.25 -7.84 3.71
N ALA A 27 -32.54 -8.90 4.42
CA ALA A 27 -32.79 -10.22 3.85
C ALA A 27 -34.10 -10.80 4.37
N LEU A 28 -34.67 -11.75 3.63
CA LEU A 28 -35.83 -12.52 4.07
C LEU A 28 -35.36 -13.78 4.81
N ASP A 29 -35.73 -13.90 6.08
CA ASP A 29 -35.57 -15.14 6.85
C ASP A 29 -36.95 -15.63 7.28
N ASN A 30 -37.37 -16.77 6.72
CA ASN A 30 -38.72 -17.35 6.93
C ASN A 30 -39.86 -16.35 6.70
N GLY A 31 -39.78 -15.54 5.65
CA GLY A 31 -40.78 -14.55 5.28
C GLY A 31 -40.75 -13.26 6.10
N GLN A 32 -39.82 -13.12 7.04
CA GLN A 32 -39.62 -11.90 7.80
C GLN A 32 -38.41 -11.15 7.26
N VAL A 33 -38.55 -9.84 7.08
CA VAL A 33 -37.42 -8.97 6.73
C VAL A 33 -36.53 -8.80 7.97
N ILE A 34 -35.30 -9.19 7.86
CA ILE A 34 -34.24 -8.98 8.87
C ILE A 34 -33.13 -8.10 8.34
N THR A 35 -32.52 -7.34 9.21
CA THR A 35 -31.24 -6.69 8.86
C THR A 35 -30.12 -7.70 8.96
N ILE A 36 -29.22 -7.68 7.98
CA ILE A 36 -28.03 -8.53 7.96
C ILE A 36 -26.81 -7.65 7.61
N GLY A 37 -25.71 -7.88 8.28
CA GLY A 37 -24.42 -7.29 7.97
C GLY A 37 -23.38 -8.38 7.79
N LEU A 38 -22.47 -8.15 6.89
CA LEU A 38 -21.34 -9.00 6.58
C LEU A 38 -20.06 -8.19 6.69
N SER A 39 -18.98 -8.82 7.12
CA SER A 39 -17.65 -8.25 7.12
C SER A 39 -16.70 -9.17 6.36
N THR A 40 -15.77 -8.61 5.62
CA THR A 40 -14.69 -9.36 4.99
C THR A 40 -13.78 -10.07 6.04
N ALA A 41 -13.88 -9.68 7.32
CA ALA A 41 -13.26 -10.40 8.44
C ALA A 41 -14.13 -11.58 8.95
N SER A 42 -14.89 -12.23 8.07
CA SER A 42 -15.69 -13.42 8.34
C SER A 42 -16.74 -13.27 9.47
N LYS A 43 -17.22 -12.05 9.69
CA LYS A 43 -18.29 -11.78 10.68
C LYS A 43 -19.63 -11.58 9.98
N VAL A 44 -20.67 -12.22 10.52
CA VAL A 44 -22.06 -11.99 10.12
C VAL A 44 -22.84 -11.53 11.34
N TRP A 45 -23.63 -10.49 11.21
CA TRP A 45 -24.45 -9.96 12.31
C TRP A 45 -25.83 -9.51 11.84
N SER A 46 -26.71 -9.36 12.79
CA SER A 46 -28.04 -8.76 12.59
C SER A 46 -28.30 -7.79 13.74
N ASN A 47 -28.93 -6.66 13.45
CA ASN A 47 -29.37 -5.70 14.47
C ASN A 47 -30.68 -6.10 15.14
N THR A 48 -31.19 -7.29 14.86
CA THR A 48 -32.45 -7.80 15.47
C THR A 48 -32.13 -8.36 16.85
N SER A 49 -32.71 -7.79 17.90
CA SER A 49 -32.62 -8.37 19.24
C SER A 49 -33.37 -9.70 19.30
N SER A 50 -32.81 -10.71 19.95
CA SER A 50 -33.40 -12.03 20.00
C SER A 50 -33.04 -12.76 21.29
N GLN A 51 -33.87 -13.72 21.67
CA GLN A 51 -33.57 -14.66 22.75
C GLN A 51 -32.54 -15.69 22.28
N ILE A 52 -31.73 -16.22 23.22
CA ILE A 52 -30.63 -17.18 22.91
C ILE A 52 -31.12 -18.37 22.07
N PRO A 53 -32.26 -19.03 22.33
CA PRO A 53 -32.71 -20.14 21.49
C PRO A 53 -32.99 -19.73 20.04
N LYS A 54 -33.53 -18.53 19.82
CA LYS A 54 -33.80 -17.99 18.48
C LYS A 54 -32.49 -17.63 17.77
N LEU A 55 -31.51 -17.10 18.50
CA LEU A 55 -30.16 -16.84 17.97
C LEU A 55 -29.51 -18.14 17.49
N VAL A 56 -29.51 -19.18 18.30
CA VAL A 56 -28.97 -20.51 17.94
C VAL A 56 -29.67 -21.07 16.69
N ALA A 57 -31.00 -20.97 16.63
CA ALA A 57 -31.76 -21.42 15.46
C ALA A 57 -31.42 -20.61 14.21
N TRP A 58 -31.20 -19.29 14.33
CA TRP A 58 -30.74 -18.43 13.24
C TRP A 58 -29.36 -18.81 12.77
N CYS A 59 -28.39 -19.00 13.66
CA CYS A 59 -27.01 -19.43 13.31
C CYS A 59 -27.05 -20.77 12.55
N LYS A 60 -27.83 -21.75 12.98
CA LYS A 60 -27.97 -23.04 12.29
C LYS A 60 -28.53 -22.88 10.87
N ARG A 61 -29.55 -22.03 10.69
CA ARG A 61 -30.10 -21.77 9.36
C ARG A 61 -29.12 -21.03 8.45
N LEU A 62 -28.37 -20.06 9.01
CA LEU A 62 -27.34 -19.35 8.28
C LEU A 62 -26.26 -20.31 7.81
N ALA A 63 -25.72 -21.13 8.70
CA ALA A 63 -24.72 -22.15 8.38
C ALA A 63 -25.20 -23.11 7.28
N ALA A 64 -26.47 -23.57 7.37
CA ALA A 64 -27.04 -24.43 6.35
C ALA A 64 -27.18 -23.71 4.98
N LYS A 65 -27.50 -22.41 4.96
CA LYS A 65 -27.51 -21.61 3.74
C LYS A 65 -26.13 -21.44 3.14
N MET A 66 -25.11 -21.17 3.97
CA MET A 66 -23.73 -21.02 3.53
C MET A 66 -23.14 -22.34 2.99
N ALA A 67 -23.50 -23.46 3.59
CA ALA A 67 -23.09 -24.80 3.15
C ALA A 67 -23.93 -25.36 1.98
N SER A 68 -24.96 -24.65 1.51
CA SER A 68 -25.81 -25.14 0.42
C SER A 68 -25.09 -24.91 -0.92
N GLU A 69 -24.95 -25.95 -1.75
CA GLU A 69 -24.39 -25.91 -3.11
C GLU A 69 -25.28 -25.18 -4.14
N ARG A 70 -26.25 -24.40 -3.70
CA ARG A 70 -27.03 -23.59 -4.63
C ARG A 70 -26.12 -22.53 -5.24
N THR A 71 -25.87 -22.69 -6.52
CA THR A 71 -25.15 -21.74 -7.36
C THR A 71 -25.73 -20.35 -7.10
N PRO A 72 -24.93 -19.38 -6.67
CA PRO A 72 -25.38 -18.00 -6.57
C PRO A 72 -25.85 -17.56 -7.95
N HIS A 73 -26.89 -16.76 -7.99
CA HIS A 73 -27.32 -16.15 -9.24
C HIS A 73 -26.15 -15.31 -9.77
N THR A 74 -25.77 -15.58 -11.01
CA THR A 74 -24.81 -14.77 -11.77
C THR A 74 -25.18 -13.29 -11.64
N ASN A 75 -24.21 -12.47 -11.27
CA ASN A 75 -24.28 -11.02 -11.06
C ASN A 75 -24.82 -10.57 -9.69
N SER A 76 -24.44 -11.22 -8.60
CA SER A 76 -24.55 -10.57 -7.30
C SER A 76 -23.37 -9.62 -7.13
N GLY A 77 -23.61 -8.40 -6.64
CA GLY A 77 -22.52 -7.48 -6.28
C GLY A 77 -21.53 -8.06 -5.26
N LEU A 78 -21.85 -9.23 -4.70
CA LEU A 78 -20.99 -10.00 -3.79
C LEU A 78 -19.97 -10.85 -4.54
N ASP A 79 -20.13 -11.11 -5.84
CA ASP A 79 -19.17 -11.85 -6.65
C ASP A 79 -17.85 -11.09 -6.83
N HIS A 80 -17.88 -9.79 -6.53
CA HIS A 80 -16.71 -8.93 -6.55
C HIS A 80 -15.98 -8.87 -5.19
N LEU A 81 -16.52 -9.51 -4.13
CA LEU A 81 -15.82 -9.63 -2.87
C LEU A 81 -14.69 -10.65 -3.00
N ALA A 82 -13.48 -10.22 -2.74
CA ALA A 82 -12.39 -11.15 -2.56
C ALA A 82 -12.72 -12.04 -1.35
N THR A 83 -12.92 -13.32 -1.57
CA THR A 83 -12.94 -14.32 -0.51
C THR A 83 -11.49 -14.64 -0.17
N GLY A 84 -11.15 -14.55 1.12
CA GLY A 84 -9.83 -15.00 1.56
C GLY A 84 -9.78 -16.52 1.57
N ASP A 85 -8.85 -17.10 0.84
CA ASP A 85 -8.55 -18.52 0.91
C ASP A 85 -7.43 -18.77 1.92
N GLU A 86 -7.52 -19.85 2.68
CA GLU A 86 -6.47 -20.20 3.62
C GLU A 86 -5.25 -20.75 2.86
N ILE A 87 -4.09 -20.12 3.07
CA ILE A 87 -2.83 -20.56 2.47
C ILE A 87 -2.02 -21.42 3.44
N THR A 88 -1.36 -22.42 2.88
CA THR A 88 -0.44 -23.32 3.58
C THR A 88 1.02 -23.07 3.20
N SER A 89 1.27 -22.16 2.25
CA SER A 89 2.61 -21.76 1.84
C SER A 89 2.63 -20.27 1.49
N ILE A 90 3.78 -19.63 1.72
CA ILE A 90 4.00 -18.23 1.37
C ILE A 90 4.11 -18.12 -0.17
N PRO A 91 3.38 -17.18 -0.82
CA PRO A 91 3.54 -16.93 -2.24
C PRO A 91 4.97 -16.47 -2.57
N GLU A 92 5.62 -17.09 -3.56
CA GLU A 92 6.99 -16.76 -3.98
C GLU A 92 7.15 -15.31 -4.46
N ASN A 93 6.05 -14.73 -4.93
CA ASN A 93 6.00 -13.37 -5.48
C ASN A 93 5.62 -12.30 -4.45
N VAL A 94 5.82 -12.53 -3.15
CA VAL A 94 5.67 -11.50 -2.12
C VAL A 94 6.62 -10.34 -2.43
N ALA A 95 6.06 -9.17 -2.62
CA ALA A 95 6.79 -7.99 -3.07
C ALA A 95 6.92 -6.92 -2.00
N TYR A 96 5.89 -6.77 -1.17
CA TYR A 96 5.77 -5.63 -0.27
C TYR A 96 4.88 -5.98 0.93
N LEU A 97 5.03 -5.26 2.05
CA LEU A 97 4.07 -5.30 3.14
C LEU A 97 3.77 -3.88 3.66
N ASP A 98 2.60 -3.74 4.27
CA ASP A 98 2.15 -2.48 4.86
C ASP A 98 1.57 -2.71 6.25
N TRP A 99 1.61 -1.68 7.09
CA TRP A 99 0.98 -1.70 8.40
C TRP A 99 -0.51 -2.04 8.29
N ASN A 100 -1.04 -2.63 9.36
CA ASN A 100 -2.47 -2.83 9.45
C ASN A 100 -3.23 -1.51 9.30
N GLU A 101 -4.41 -1.53 8.67
CA GLU A 101 -5.22 -0.32 8.46
C GLU A 101 -5.58 0.40 9.76
N SER A 102 -5.77 -0.36 10.86
CA SER A 102 -6.05 0.22 12.18
C SER A 102 -4.92 1.14 12.67
N THR A 103 -3.67 0.88 12.28
CA THR A 103 -2.51 1.72 12.60
C THR A 103 -2.64 3.13 12.02
N TYR A 104 -3.27 3.27 10.85
CA TYR A 104 -3.50 4.57 10.21
C TYR A 104 -4.66 5.35 10.82
N THR A 105 -5.63 4.65 11.39
CA THR A 105 -6.80 5.27 12.03
C THR A 105 -6.59 5.56 13.51
N SER A 106 -5.68 4.83 14.15
CA SER A 106 -5.32 4.99 15.57
C SER A 106 -3.79 5.00 15.72
N PRO A 107 -3.14 6.12 15.39
CA PRO A 107 -1.69 6.23 15.42
C PRO A 107 -1.11 5.91 16.81
N CYS A 108 -0.06 5.11 16.84
CA CYS A 108 0.67 4.74 18.05
C CYS A 108 2.06 5.39 18.06
N THR A 109 2.56 5.73 19.24
CA THR A 109 3.97 6.11 19.45
C THR A 109 4.80 4.85 19.72
N VAL A 110 6.06 4.85 19.34
CA VAL A 110 6.99 3.75 19.58
C VAL A 110 8.23 4.28 20.27
N ALA A 111 8.59 3.66 21.38
CA ALA A 111 9.89 3.82 22.00
C ALA A 111 10.83 2.73 21.46
N TYR A 112 12.03 3.09 21.04
CA TYR A 112 13.03 2.14 20.54
C TYR A 112 14.43 2.51 21.04
N GLU A 113 15.30 1.50 21.09
CA GLU A 113 16.68 1.66 21.50
C GLU A 113 17.60 1.77 20.27
N ARG A 114 18.42 2.83 20.24
CA ARG A 114 19.46 2.99 19.22
C ARG A 114 20.65 2.08 19.47
N ASP A 115 21.50 1.91 18.47
CA ASP A 115 22.71 1.08 18.56
C ASP A 115 23.70 1.56 19.61
N ASP A 116 23.66 2.84 20.00
CA ASP A 116 24.46 3.42 21.08
C ASP A 116 23.83 3.23 22.47
N GLY A 117 22.71 2.51 22.57
CA GLY A 117 21.97 2.27 23.81
C GLY A 117 21.08 3.44 24.24
N THR A 118 20.95 4.51 23.46
CA THR A 118 20.05 5.61 23.79
C THR A 118 18.61 5.29 23.37
N ALA A 119 17.65 5.66 24.21
CA ALA A 119 16.23 5.56 23.88
C ALA A 119 15.79 6.70 22.94
N ALA A 120 14.92 6.37 22.02
CA ALA A 120 14.29 7.31 21.10
C ALA A 120 12.80 7.01 20.95
N GLU A 121 12.03 7.99 20.50
CA GLU A 121 10.60 7.84 20.25
C GLU A 121 10.23 8.33 18.86
N CYS A 122 9.27 7.66 18.24
CA CYS A 122 8.69 8.08 16.97
C CYS A 122 7.22 7.64 16.86
N GLN A 123 6.51 8.08 15.81
CA GLN A 123 5.25 7.45 15.45
C GLN A 123 5.52 6.11 14.79
N LEU A 124 4.68 5.10 15.05
CA LEU A 124 4.83 3.77 14.43
C LEU A 124 4.81 3.87 12.89
N LEU A 125 4.01 4.77 12.34
CA LEU A 125 3.93 5.03 10.90
C LEU A 125 5.17 5.69 10.29
N ASP A 126 6.10 6.13 11.12
CA ASP A 126 7.40 6.66 10.69
C ASP A 126 8.48 5.59 10.63
N MET A 127 8.15 4.36 11.04
CA MET A 127 8.98 3.19 10.83
C MET A 127 8.62 2.53 9.49
N ASP A 128 9.62 2.02 8.77
CA ASP A 128 9.39 1.22 7.58
C ASP A 128 9.24 -0.25 7.93
N LEU A 129 8.30 -0.90 7.24
CA LEU A 129 8.18 -2.35 7.19
C LEU A 129 8.68 -2.84 5.82
N VAL A 130 9.66 -3.72 5.83
CA VAL A 130 10.30 -4.21 4.61
C VAL A 130 10.38 -5.73 4.61
N VAL A 131 10.03 -6.34 3.46
CA VAL A 131 10.23 -7.78 3.23
C VAL A 131 11.72 -8.04 3.01
N ASP A 132 12.28 -9.00 3.76
CA ASP A 132 13.62 -9.51 3.50
C ASP A 132 13.57 -10.56 2.39
N ARG A 133 13.84 -10.16 1.17
CA ARG A 133 13.73 -11.02 0.00
C ARG A 133 14.71 -12.20 -0.02
N GLU A 134 15.79 -12.10 0.76
CA GLU A 134 16.76 -13.20 0.88
C GLU A 134 16.25 -14.29 1.84
N GLN A 135 15.19 -13.99 2.60
CA GLN A 135 14.60 -14.87 3.60
C GLN A 135 13.13 -15.21 3.28
N ILE A 136 12.80 -15.39 2.02
CA ILE A 136 11.49 -15.92 1.61
C ILE A 136 11.61 -17.42 1.47
N GLY A 137 10.92 -18.14 2.36
CA GLY A 137 10.81 -19.61 2.35
C GLY A 137 9.38 -20.05 2.05
N ASN A 138 9.16 -21.35 2.09
CA ASN A 138 7.86 -21.96 1.79
C ASN A 138 6.80 -21.57 2.86
N ASP A 139 7.20 -21.57 4.14
CA ASP A 139 6.29 -21.39 5.28
C ASP A 139 6.58 -20.12 6.07
N SER A 140 7.64 -19.40 5.70
CA SER A 140 8.08 -18.22 6.43
C SER A 140 8.69 -17.16 5.52
N VAL A 141 8.62 -15.90 6.00
CA VAL A 141 9.25 -14.76 5.34
C VAL A 141 9.89 -13.85 6.37
N GLY A 142 11.15 -13.49 6.14
CA GLY A 142 11.85 -12.49 6.93
C GLY A 142 11.28 -11.10 6.66
N ILE A 143 11.12 -10.32 7.72
CA ILE A 143 10.75 -8.91 7.62
C ILE A 143 11.69 -8.05 8.47
N LYS A 144 11.81 -6.79 8.14
CA LYS A 144 12.57 -5.81 8.90
C LYS A 144 11.67 -4.63 9.26
N VAL A 145 11.67 -4.27 10.54
CA VAL A 145 11.17 -2.97 11.01
C VAL A 145 12.35 -2.02 11.05
N ILE A 146 12.24 -0.86 10.45
CA ILE A 146 13.36 0.08 10.31
C ILE A 146 12.98 1.41 10.96
N ALA A 147 13.82 1.87 11.91
CA ALA A 147 13.71 3.18 12.54
C ALA A 147 15.03 3.92 12.42
N GLU A 148 15.07 5.09 11.81
CA GLU A 148 16.29 5.92 11.64
C GLU A 148 17.49 5.12 11.06
N GLY A 149 17.22 4.12 10.21
CA GLY A 149 18.24 3.24 9.62
C GLY A 149 18.64 2.04 10.48
N ILE A 150 18.11 1.93 11.70
CA ILE A 150 18.34 0.77 12.58
C ILE A 150 17.35 -0.34 12.18
N LEU A 151 17.87 -1.55 12.03
CA LEU A 151 17.13 -2.70 11.55
C LEU A 151 16.75 -3.61 12.72
N TYR A 152 15.45 -3.90 12.84
CA TYR A 152 14.92 -4.89 13.78
C TYR A 152 14.34 -6.06 12.99
N PRO A 153 15.02 -7.21 12.91
CA PRO A 153 14.57 -8.36 12.13
C PRO A 153 13.47 -9.12 12.84
N PHE A 154 12.48 -9.56 12.07
CA PHE A 154 11.41 -10.46 12.52
C PHE A 154 11.20 -11.56 11.48
N ASN A 155 10.64 -12.66 11.90
CA ASN A 155 10.22 -13.75 11.05
C ASN A 155 8.70 -13.91 11.14
N PHE A 156 8.02 -13.88 9.99
CA PHE A 156 6.63 -14.29 9.87
C PHE A 156 6.58 -15.76 9.49
N SER A 157 5.76 -16.58 10.15
CA SER A 157 5.62 -18.02 9.87
C SER A 157 4.16 -18.46 9.90
N LEU A 158 3.72 -19.16 8.86
CA LEU A 158 2.39 -19.76 8.77
C LEU A 158 2.21 -20.93 9.74
N GLU A 159 3.28 -21.67 10.05
CA GLU A 159 3.22 -22.83 10.95
C GLU A 159 2.84 -22.45 12.38
N ARG A 160 3.03 -21.19 12.75
CA ARG A 160 2.79 -20.68 14.11
C ARG A 160 1.39 -20.12 14.34
N ASN A 161 0.49 -20.21 13.39
CA ASN A 161 -0.88 -19.71 13.50
C ASN A 161 -1.51 -20.06 14.88
N PRO A 162 -2.09 -19.11 15.66
CA PRO A 162 -2.38 -17.70 15.30
C PRO A 162 -1.28 -16.68 15.67
N VAL A 163 -0.14 -17.08 16.18
CA VAL A 163 0.98 -16.19 16.52
C VAL A 163 2.00 -16.28 15.39
N PHE A 164 1.91 -15.37 14.42
CA PHE A 164 2.68 -15.45 13.18
C PHE A 164 4.07 -14.84 13.27
N PHE A 165 4.26 -13.79 14.09
CA PHE A 165 5.49 -13.03 14.15
C PHE A 165 6.34 -13.40 15.36
N GLU A 166 7.64 -13.55 15.13
CA GLU A 166 8.67 -13.71 16.14
C GLU A 166 9.91 -12.89 15.74
N GLY A 167 10.59 -12.27 16.68
CA GLY A 167 11.80 -11.51 16.44
C GLY A 167 12.82 -11.59 17.54
N ASP A 168 14.08 -11.47 17.15
CA ASP A 168 15.17 -11.29 18.08
C ASP A 168 15.27 -9.82 18.49
N GLY A 169 15.14 -9.50 19.76
CA GLY A 169 15.25 -8.14 20.27
C GLY A 169 13.94 -7.42 20.53
N ASN A 170 12.87 -8.14 20.77
CA ASN A 170 11.54 -7.63 21.11
C ASN A 170 11.48 -6.56 22.20
N GLU A 171 12.42 -6.57 23.13
CA GLU A 171 12.49 -5.61 24.24
C GLU A 171 12.97 -4.22 23.78
N ARG A 172 13.58 -4.12 22.60
CA ARG A 172 14.15 -2.88 22.06
C ARG A 172 13.13 -1.97 21.36
N VAL A 173 11.94 -2.48 21.02
CA VAL A 173 10.89 -1.73 20.33
C VAL A 173 9.56 -1.93 21.04
N VAL A 174 9.06 -0.89 21.67
CA VAL A 174 7.84 -0.91 22.47
C VAL A 174 6.81 0.04 21.89
N VAL A 175 5.65 -0.49 21.51
CA VAL A 175 4.51 0.28 20.99
C VAL A 175 3.71 0.82 22.17
N GLN A 176 3.49 2.12 22.16
CA GLN A 176 2.68 2.86 23.12
C GLN A 176 1.37 3.29 22.44
N GLY A 177 0.32 2.53 22.65
CA GLY A 177 -1.03 2.81 22.18
C GLY A 177 -1.93 3.34 23.29
N PRO A 178 -3.23 3.39 23.04
CA PRO A 178 -4.23 3.75 24.07
C PRO A 178 -4.31 2.70 25.20
N ASP A 179 -3.88 1.47 24.92
CA ASP A 179 -3.76 0.38 25.88
C ASP A 179 -2.37 0.38 26.56
N ALA A 180 -2.10 -0.67 27.35
CA ALA A 180 -0.79 -0.82 27.98
C ALA A 180 0.33 -0.96 26.92
N PRO A 181 1.54 -0.41 27.19
CA PRO A 181 2.69 -0.61 26.31
C PRO A 181 2.94 -2.09 26.01
N THR A 182 3.23 -2.42 24.77
CA THR A 182 3.44 -3.80 24.31
C THR A 182 4.64 -3.88 23.37
N SER A 183 5.28 -5.04 23.30
CA SER A 183 6.37 -5.24 22.33
C SER A 183 5.84 -5.14 20.90
N ILE A 184 6.71 -4.75 19.96
CA ILE A 184 6.35 -4.68 18.54
C ILE A 184 5.90 -6.04 17.99
N GLU A 185 6.46 -7.15 18.47
CA GLU A 185 6.04 -8.51 18.10
C GLU A 185 4.59 -8.77 18.49
N VAL A 186 4.22 -8.47 19.74
CA VAL A 186 2.85 -8.62 20.23
C VAL A 186 1.92 -7.71 19.43
N TYR A 187 2.35 -6.49 19.12
CA TYR A 187 1.59 -5.55 18.27
C TYR A 187 1.35 -6.12 16.88
N LEU A 188 2.39 -6.63 16.19
CA LEU A 188 2.29 -7.23 14.87
C LEU A 188 1.37 -8.45 14.84
N ASN A 189 1.34 -9.26 15.91
CA ASN A 189 0.44 -10.40 16.03
C ASN A 189 -1.03 -10.00 16.28
N HIS A 190 -1.28 -8.86 16.93
CA HIS A 190 -2.62 -8.33 17.14
C HIS A 190 -3.14 -7.48 15.97
N HIS A 191 -2.23 -6.83 15.24
CA HIS A 191 -2.48 -5.96 14.12
C HIS A 191 -1.70 -6.45 12.90
N LEU A 192 -2.12 -7.61 12.37
CA LEU A 192 -1.39 -8.28 11.29
C LEU A 192 -1.17 -7.34 10.11
N PRO A 193 0.09 -7.12 9.69
CA PRO A 193 0.39 -6.40 8.46
C PRO A 193 -0.21 -7.09 7.24
N THR A 194 -0.46 -6.32 6.21
CA THR A 194 -0.91 -6.84 4.92
C THR A 194 0.30 -7.05 4.02
N PHE A 195 0.57 -8.27 3.63
CA PHE A 195 1.53 -8.62 2.59
C PHE A 195 0.87 -8.48 1.22
N TYR A 196 1.59 -7.94 0.26
CA TYR A 196 1.17 -7.82 -1.13
C TYR A 196 2.07 -8.63 -2.03
N THR A 197 1.45 -9.30 -2.99
CA THR A 197 2.16 -10.02 -4.04
C THR A 197 2.34 -9.15 -5.28
N ALA A 198 3.29 -9.51 -6.14
CA ALA A 198 3.62 -8.74 -7.34
C ALA A 198 2.47 -8.64 -8.35
N ASP A 199 1.53 -9.57 -8.32
CA ASP A 199 0.31 -9.60 -9.13
C ASP A 199 -0.89 -8.93 -8.44
N CYS A 200 -0.64 -8.15 -7.39
CA CYS A 200 -1.66 -7.44 -6.61
C CYS A 200 -2.57 -8.33 -5.75
N GLY A 201 -2.24 -9.58 -5.53
CA GLY A 201 -2.78 -10.37 -4.44
C GLY A 201 -2.34 -9.82 -3.09
N SER A 202 -2.97 -10.27 -2.02
CA SER A 202 -2.54 -9.89 -0.67
C SER A 202 -2.89 -10.97 0.34
N PHE A 203 -2.17 -11.01 1.47
CA PHE A 203 -2.54 -11.88 2.58
C PHE A 203 -2.30 -11.23 3.94
N GLU A 204 -3.06 -11.70 4.92
CA GLU A 204 -2.93 -11.35 6.32
C GLU A 204 -3.05 -12.63 7.15
N GLY A 205 -2.04 -12.93 7.94
CA GLY A 205 -1.96 -14.25 8.56
C GLY A 205 -2.00 -15.35 7.50
N SER A 206 -2.88 -16.33 7.66
CA SER A 206 -3.08 -17.41 6.69
C SER A 206 -4.16 -17.13 5.63
N ASN A 207 -4.74 -15.93 5.60
CA ASN A 207 -5.80 -15.62 4.63
C ASN A 207 -5.23 -14.88 3.43
N PHE A 208 -5.26 -15.51 2.27
CA PHE A 208 -4.87 -14.92 0.98
C PHE A 208 -6.10 -14.41 0.23
N PHE A 209 -5.96 -13.25 -0.37
CA PHE A 209 -6.96 -12.61 -1.20
C PHE A 209 -6.42 -12.50 -2.61
N ASP A 210 -7.04 -13.22 -3.53
CA ASP A 210 -6.66 -13.17 -4.94
C ASP A 210 -6.75 -11.73 -5.50
N PRO A 211 -5.88 -11.41 -6.47
CA PRO A 211 -6.04 -10.16 -7.20
C PRO A 211 -7.40 -10.14 -7.90
N PRO A 212 -8.09 -9.01 -7.88
CA PRO A 212 -9.47 -8.91 -8.32
C PRO A 212 -9.71 -9.17 -9.81
N ASN A 213 -8.67 -9.38 -10.60
CA ASN A 213 -8.81 -9.56 -12.04
C ASN A 213 -7.68 -10.41 -12.63
N THR A 214 -8.04 -11.55 -13.23
CA THR A 214 -7.10 -12.40 -13.97
C THR A 214 -6.84 -11.91 -15.41
N ASN A 215 -7.64 -10.98 -15.92
CA ASN A 215 -7.50 -10.37 -17.24
C ASN A 215 -6.87 -8.98 -17.10
N VAL A 216 -5.57 -8.93 -16.85
CA VAL A 216 -4.84 -7.66 -16.79
C VAL A 216 -4.75 -7.06 -18.19
N THR A 217 -5.29 -5.84 -18.36
CA THR A 217 -5.07 -5.08 -19.59
C THR A 217 -3.57 -4.79 -19.72
N PRO A 218 -2.93 -5.07 -20.88
CA PRO A 218 -1.51 -4.78 -21.06
C PRO A 218 -1.18 -3.34 -20.71
N PHE A 219 -0.03 -3.14 -20.05
CA PHE A 219 0.41 -1.80 -19.69
C PHE A 219 0.59 -0.91 -20.92
N ASP A 220 -0.01 0.26 -20.89
CA ASP A 220 0.08 1.21 -22.00
C ASP A 220 1.48 1.85 -22.07
N ALA A 221 2.29 1.37 -23.00
CA ALA A 221 3.65 1.84 -23.21
C ALA A 221 3.76 3.36 -23.57
N THR A 222 2.66 4.02 -23.96
CA THR A 222 2.67 5.48 -24.18
C THR A 222 2.87 6.24 -22.87
N ARG A 223 2.58 5.62 -21.72
CA ARG A 223 2.79 6.18 -20.38
C ARG A 223 4.22 5.98 -19.85
N ILE A 224 5.10 5.34 -20.63
CA ILE A 224 6.53 5.27 -20.36
C ILE A 224 7.21 6.43 -21.10
N GLU A 225 7.59 7.44 -20.33
CA GLU A 225 8.48 8.52 -20.79
C GLU A 225 9.92 8.01 -20.80
N THR A 226 10.70 8.36 -21.82
CA THR A 226 12.10 7.94 -21.92
C THR A 226 13.05 9.10 -21.70
N VAL A 227 14.14 8.82 -21.01
CA VAL A 227 15.26 9.75 -20.75
C VAL A 227 16.56 9.09 -21.20
N ASP A 228 17.42 9.87 -21.87
CA ASP A 228 18.81 9.51 -22.11
C ASP A 228 19.65 9.88 -20.88
N TRP A 229 19.68 8.99 -19.91
CA TRP A 229 20.36 9.21 -18.63
C TRP A 229 21.86 9.48 -18.77
N LEU A 230 22.48 8.93 -19.80
CA LEU A 230 23.92 9.15 -20.05
C LEU A 230 24.16 10.59 -20.49
N THR A 231 23.40 11.09 -21.46
CA THR A 231 23.48 12.49 -21.93
C THR A 231 23.13 13.47 -20.80
N GLU A 232 22.20 13.08 -19.91
CA GLU A 232 21.84 13.85 -18.71
C GLU A 232 22.90 13.77 -17.60
N GLY A 233 23.97 12.98 -17.77
CA GLY A 233 25.04 12.83 -16.78
C GLY A 233 24.60 12.13 -15.50
N VAL A 234 23.59 11.25 -15.58
CA VAL A 234 23.02 10.53 -14.42
C VAL A 234 23.65 9.16 -14.28
N ASN A 235 24.13 8.86 -13.08
CA ASN A 235 24.50 7.50 -12.70
C ASN A 235 23.23 6.74 -12.30
N ILE A 236 22.76 5.86 -13.17
CA ILE A 236 21.50 5.11 -12.99
C ILE A 236 21.51 4.13 -11.80
N GLN A 237 22.69 3.76 -11.30
CA GLN A 237 22.82 2.93 -10.10
C GLN A 237 22.77 3.74 -8.80
N ARG A 238 22.83 5.08 -8.89
CA ARG A 238 22.80 5.98 -7.75
C ARG A 238 21.43 6.65 -7.62
N GLU A 239 20.65 6.18 -6.68
CA GLU A 239 19.34 6.73 -6.37
C GLU A 239 19.47 8.16 -5.81
N PHE A 240 20.23 8.32 -4.74
CA PHE A 240 20.41 9.61 -4.05
C PHE A 240 21.88 9.84 -3.65
N GLY A 241 22.14 11.01 -3.05
CA GLY A 241 23.44 11.37 -2.52
C GLY A 241 24.39 12.00 -3.54
N ILE A 242 25.62 12.26 -3.09
CA ILE A 242 26.67 12.86 -3.90
C ILE A 242 27.33 11.77 -4.74
N THR A 243 27.46 12.02 -6.02
CA THR A 243 28.19 11.18 -6.96
C THR A 243 29.58 11.78 -7.25
N SER A 244 30.36 11.09 -8.06
CA SER A 244 31.63 11.61 -8.55
C SER A 244 31.46 12.94 -9.27
N PRO A 245 32.49 13.82 -9.34
CA PRO A 245 32.39 15.05 -10.10
C PRO A 245 31.89 14.83 -11.53
N GLY A 246 30.89 15.61 -11.94
CA GLY A 246 30.27 15.50 -13.26
C GLY A 246 29.17 14.45 -13.39
N GLN A 247 28.86 13.70 -12.35
CA GLN A 247 27.73 12.75 -12.34
C GLN A 247 26.65 13.21 -11.36
N ARG A 248 25.38 13.00 -11.73
CA ARG A 248 24.20 13.25 -10.89
C ARG A 248 23.57 11.94 -10.41
N SER A 249 22.95 11.94 -9.23
CA SER A 249 22.04 10.89 -8.83
C SER A 249 20.67 11.07 -9.50
N ILE A 250 19.83 10.03 -9.43
CA ILE A 250 18.46 10.08 -9.94
C ILE A 250 17.66 11.18 -9.24
N HIS A 251 17.77 11.28 -7.90
CA HIS A 251 17.11 12.35 -7.13
C HIS A 251 17.60 13.74 -7.54
N THR A 252 18.89 13.92 -7.78
CA THR A 252 19.42 15.22 -8.24
C THR A 252 18.85 15.61 -9.59
N TYR A 253 18.78 14.66 -10.53
CA TYR A 253 18.17 14.87 -11.84
C TYR A 253 16.70 15.25 -11.72
N LEU A 254 15.93 14.46 -10.97
CA LEU A 254 14.50 14.70 -10.80
C LEU A 254 14.22 16.04 -10.10
N ARG A 255 14.98 16.36 -9.05
CA ARG A 255 14.92 17.67 -8.38
C ARG A 255 15.07 18.81 -9.37
N ASP A 256 16.15 18.78 -10.18
CA ASP A 256 16.46 19.85 -11.12
C ASP A 256 15.34 19.97 -12.19
N ARG A 257 14.80 18.84 -12.65
CA ARG A 257 13.69 18.80 -13.58
C ARG A 257 12.39 19.36 -12.96
N LEU A 258 12.09 19.02 -11.70
CA LEU A 258 10.92 19.56 -11.02
C LEU A 258 11.04 21.05 -10.75
N LEU A 259 12.24 21.55 -10.45
CA LEU A 259 12.45 22.98 -10.21
C LEU A 259 12.22 23.86 -11.43
N ILE A 260 12.29 23.31 -12.64
CA ILE A 260 11.95 24.06 -13.89
C ILE A 260 10.51 23.78 -14.35
N SER A 261 9.77 22.89 -13.67
CA SER A 261 8.37 22.61 -13.99
C SER A 261 7.43 23.73 -13.48
N ASP A 262 6.17 23.65 -13.87
CA ASP A 262 5.09 24.55 -13.46
C ASP A 262 4.45 24.16 -12.11
N ALA A 263 4.98 23.13 -11.43
CA ALA A 263 4.48 22.73 -10.13
C ALA A 263 4.55 23.88 -9.12
N GLN A 264 3.44 24.18 -8.45
CA GLN A 264 3.37 25.26 -7.47
C GLN A 264 4.09 24.89 -6.17
N PHE A 265 4.06 23.61 -5.81
CA PHE A 265 4.71 23.08 -4.64
C PHE A 265 5.58 21.88 -5.03
N ILE A 266 6.75 21.83 -4.43
CA ILE A 266 7.69 20.71 -4.60
C ILE A 266 8.27 20.40 -3.23
N LEU A 267 7.95 19.20 -2.73
CA LEU A 267 8.47 18.67 -1.49
C LEU A 267 9.44 17.52 -1.80
N TYR A 268 10.60 17.52 -1.18
CA TYR A 268 11.53 16.40 -1.11
C TYR A 268 11.36 15.71 0.24
N ASP A 269 10.97 14.44 0.25
CA ASP A 269 10.56 13.70 1.45
C ASP A 269 11.30 12.34 1.58
N HIS A 270 12.51 12.25 1.05
CA HIS A 270 13.28 11.01 1.09
C HIS A 270 13.68 10.61 2.52
N GLY A 271 13.56 9.32 2.82
CA GLY A 271 13.99 8.68 4.06
C GLY A 271 12.89 7.84 4.72
N THR A 272 13.24 7.17 5.80
CA THR A 272 12.37 6.26 6.52
C THR A 272 11.00 6.89 6.83
N GLY A 273 9.92 6.19 6.50
CA GLY A 273 8.54 6.67 6.68
C GLY A 273 8.08 7.70 5.64
N GLU A 274 8.81 7.88 4.53
CA GLU A 274 8.45 8.78 3.45
C GLU A 274 7.08 8.44 2.82
N LEU A 275 6.39 9.48 2.33
CA LEU A 275 5.20 9.29 1.51
C LEU A 275 5.59 8.96 0.07
N ALA A 276 6.61 9.61 -0.43
CA ALA A 276 7.26 9.42 -1.72
C ALA A 276 8.56 10.24 -1.74
N ASP A 277 9.55 9.90 -2.57
CA ASP A 277 10.81 10.66 -2.68
C ASP A 277 10.59 12.14 -3.01
N PHE A 278 9.65 12.42 -3.92
CA PHE A 278 9.20 13.78 -4.22
C PHE A 278 7.68 13.83 -4.30
N ILE A 279 7.14 14.95 -3.87
CA ILE A 279 5.71 15.24 -3.94
C ILE A 279 5.54 16.61 -4.59
N THR A 280 4.70 16.69 -5.62
CA THR A 280 4.33 17.97 -6.23
C THR A 280 2.83 18.22 -6.14
N LEU A 281 2.44 19.49 -6.09
CA LEU A 281 1.07 19.90 -6.24
C LEU A 281 0.98 21.02 -7.27
N SER A 282 0.01 20.90 -8.17
CA SER A 282 -0.32 21.91 -9.17
C SER A 282 -1.83 22.12 -9.19
N THR A 283 -2.27 23.37 -9.22
CA THR A 283 -3.68 23.72 -9.45
C THR A 283 -3.97 23.68 -10.95
N ARG A 284 -5.06 23.04 -11.32
CA ARG A 284 -5.64 23.04 -12.66
C ARG A 284 -6.96 23.79 -12.64
N ALA A 285 -7.60 23.93 -13.80
CA ALA A 285 -8.85 24.72 -13.91
C ALA A 285 -9.94 24.25 -12.94
N ASP A 286 -10.13 22.94 -12.81
CA ASP A 286 -11.26 22.35 -12.08
C ASP A 286 -10.83 21.48 -10.89
N ASP A 287 -9.53 21.19 -10.74
CA ASP A 287 -9.00 20.34 -9.66
C ASP A 287 -7.56 20.71 -9.26
N ILE A 288 -7.06 20.05 -8.24
CA ILE A 288 -5.64 20.01 -7.92
C ILE A 288 -5.06 18.64 -8.29
N LEU A 289 -3.87 18.66 -8.89
CA LEU A 289 -3.09 17.45 -9.13
C LEU A 289 -1.98 17.33 -8.11
N VAL A 290 -2.01 16.26 -7.34
CA VAL A 290 -0.88 15.82 -6.51
C VAL A 290 -0.15 14.71 -7.25
N THR A 291 1.17 14.83 -7.40
CA THR A 291 1.98 13.76 -8.01
C THR A 291 3.02 13.27 -7.01
N LEU A 292 3.02 11.97 -6.80
CA LEU A 292 4.02 11.25 -6.00
C LEU A 292 5.04 10.63 -6.95
N PHE A 293 6.32 10.85 -6.67
CA PHE A 293 7.42 10.29 -7.45
C PHE A 293 8.18 9.31 -6.58
N HIS A 294 8.29 8.07 -7.03
CA HIS A 294 9.12 7.05 -6.43
C HIS A 294 10.30 6.75 -7.34
N CYS A 295 11.48 6.78 -6.79
CA CYS A 295 12.72 6.58 -7.50
C CYS A 295 13.40 5.28 -7.05
N LYS A 296 13.99 4.55 -7.98
CA LYS A 296 14.84 3.41 -7.66
C LYS A 296 16.07 3.38 -8.55
N GLY A 297 17.22 3.19 -7.92
CA GLY A 297 18.46 2.94 -8.63
C GLY A 297 18.41 1.60 -9.38
N SER A 298 19.14 1.51 -10.50
CA SER A 298 19.30 0.26 -11.23
C SER A 298 20.27 -0.66 -10.49
N SER A 299 19.91 -1.93 -10.34
CA SER A 299 20.82 -2.96 -9.82
C SER A 299 22.02 -3.25 -10.76
N ALA A 300 21.97 -2.81 -12.01
CA ALA A 300 23.03 -2.99 -13.00
C ALA A 300 23.34 -1.70 -13.77
N PRO A 301 24.56 -1.60 -14.33
CA PRO A 301 25.03 -0.38 -14.98
C PRO A 301 24.38 -0.10 -16.35
N GLN A 302 23.75 -1.10 -16.95
CA GLN A 302 23.07 -0.97 -18.25
C GLN A 302 21.56 -1.21 -18.11
N PRO A 303 20.72 -0.41 -18.78
CA PRO A 303 19.29 -0.63 -18.79
C PRO A 303 18.90 -1.96 -19.46
N GLY A 304 17.79 -2.55 -18.98
CA GLY A 304 17.22 -3.79 -19.48
C GLY A 304 15.79 -3.98 -18.98
N GLU A 305 15.34 -5.21 -18.74
CA GLU A 305 13.99 -5.46 -18.23
C GLU A 305 13.85 -5.11 -16.74
N ARG A 306 14.85 -5.40 -15.92
CA ARG A 306 14.95 -5.01 -14.50
C ARG A 306 13.72 -5.33 -13.64
N VAL A 307 13.17 -6.50 -13.79
CA VAL A 307 11.96 -6.92 -13.06
C VAL A 307 12.12 -6.80 -11.55
N ALA A 308 13.28 -7.20 -10.99
CA ALA A 308 13.56 -7.12 -9.56
C ALA A 308 13.50 -5.67 -9.02
N ASP A 309 14.07 -4.70 -9.76
CA ASP A 309 14.03 -3.28 -9.38
C ASP A 309 12.61 -2.72 -9.46
N LEU A 310 11.78 -3.23 -10.41
CA LEU A 310 10.39 -2.85 -10.55
C LEU A 310 9.52 -3.35 -9.40
N TYR A 311 9.80 -4.52 -8.81
CA TYR A 311 9.00 -5.04 -7.68
C TYR A 311 8.95 -4.04 -6.52
N GLU A 312 10.09 -3.45 -6.18
CA GLU A 312 10.15 -2.49 -5.07
C GLU A 312 9.36 -1.22 -5.38
N LEU A 313 9.56 -0.63 -6.57
CA LEU A 313 8.80 0.55 -7.01
C LEU A 313 7.30 0.28 -7.10
N CYS A 314 6.92 -0.89 -7.59
CA CYS A 314 5.53 -1.31 -7.67
C CYS A 314 4.91 -1.45 -6.28
N GLY A 315 5.67 -2.00 -5.31
CA GLY A 315 5.27 -2.04 -3.91
C GLY A 315 5.03 -0.64 -3.32
N GLN A 316 5.95 0.29 -3.58
CA GLN A 316 5.79 1.69 -3.16
C GLN A 316 4.55 2.35 -3.80
N ALA A 317 4.27 2.08 -5.08
CA ALA A 317 3.07 2.60 -5.74
C ALA A 317 1.78 2.07 -5.11
N ILE A 318 1.71 0.77 -4.80
CA ILE A 318 0.57 0.15 -4.12
C ILE A 318 0.34 0.80 -2.75
N LYS A 319 1.40 0.94 -1.94
CA LYS A 319 1.36 1.63 -0.65
C LYS A 319 0.84 3.05 -0.79
N SER A 320 1.31 3.77 -1.79
CA SER A 320 1.02 5.19 -1.97
C SER A 320 -0.39 5.48 -2.46
N ALA A 321 -1.11 4.49 -3.02
CA ALA A 321 -2.48 4.70 -3.48
C ALA A 321 -3.44 5.14 -2.36
N LYS A 322 -3.15 4.83 -1.08
CA LYS A 322 -3.92 5.29 0.07
C LYS A 322 -3.91 6.81 0.27
N TRP A 323 -2.87 7.49 -0.24
CA TRP A 323 -2.73 8.94 -0.13
C TRP A 323 -3.75 9.72 -0.98
N ILE A 324 -4.60 9.05 -1.75
CA ILE A 324 -5.81 9.66 -2.32
C ILE A 324 -6.75 10.19 -1.21
N ASN A 325 -6.66 9.65 -0.01
CA ASN A 325 -7.35 10.20 1.15
C ASN A 325 -6.62 11.44 1.66
N ARG A 326 -7.23 12.62 1.43
CA ARG A 326 -6.65 13.93 1.78
C ARG A 326 -6.24 14.05 3.24
N ARG A 327 -7.07 13.49 4.15
CA ARG A 327 -6.81 13.56 5.59
C ARG A 327 -5.56 12.76 5.93
N LEU A 328 -5.48 11.51 5.46
CA LEU A 328 -4.29 10.67 5.69
C LEU A 328 -3.04 11.33 5.10
N MET A 329 -3.15 11.94 3.90
CA MET A 329 -2.03 12.64 3.28
C MET A 329 -1.61 13.86 4.09
N ALA A 330 -2.56 14.70 4.54
CA ALA A 330 -2.27 15.86 5.35
C ALA A 330 -1.61 15.50 6.70
N ASP A 331 -2.12 14.45 7.36
CA ASP A 331 -1.53 13.94 8.60
C ASP A 331 -0.12 13.38 8.35
N GLY A 332 0.09 12.68 7.24
CA GLY A 332 1.42 12.21 6.81
C GLY A 332 2.40 13.36 6.59
N LEU A 333 2.01 14.37 5.83
CA LEU A 333 2.85 15.55 5.55
C LEU A 333 3.21 16.32 6.82
N ASN A 334 2.27 16.47 7.75
CA ASN A 334 2.53 17.12 9.05
C ASN A 334 3.59 16.36 9.85
N ARG A 335 3.51 15.04 9.92
CA ARG A 335 4.53 14.21 10.59
C ARG A 335 5.90 14.36 9.94
N ARG A 336 5.96 14.29 8.61
CA ARG A 336 7.21 14.33 7.85
C ARG A 336 7.91 15.68 7.92
N SER A 337 7.14 16.79 7.91
CA SER A 337 7.73 18.12 8.03
C SER A 337 8.51 18.35 9.33
N ALA A 338 8.13 17.66 10.40
CA ALA A 338 8.84 17.70 11.68
C ALA A 338 10.14 16.88 11.68
N ARG A 339 10.39 16.06 10.62
CA ARG A 339 11.46 15.06 10.56
C ARG A 339 12.49 15.28 9.45
N GLY A 340 12.45 16.40 8.76
CA GLY A 340 13.48 16.77 7.80
C GLY A 340 13.06 16.70 6.33
N SER A 341 11.78 16.48 6.00
CA SER A 341 11.32 16.76 4.64
C SER A 341 11.50 18.25 4.32
N ALA A 342 11.91 18.55 3.09
CA ALA A 342 12.26 19.91 2.69
C ALA A 342 11.40 20.40 1.52
N PHE A 343 10.69 21.52 1.71
CA PHE A 343 10.06 22.20 0.59
C PHE A 343 11.13 22.86 -0.29
N LEU A 344 11.22 22.42 -1.53
CA LEU A 344 12.05 23.04 -2.56
C LEU A 344 11.34 24.23 -3.22
N ARG A 345 9.99 24.22 -3.16
CA ARG A 345 9.11 25.29 -3.62
C ARG A 345 7.81 25.30 -2.83
N GLY A 346 7.35 26.48 -2.39
CA GLY A 346 6.16 26.66 -1.55
C GLY A 346 6.41 26.33 -0.08
N THR A 347 5.34 26.25 0.69
CA THR A 347 5.36 25.96 2.12
C THR A 347 4.37 24.87 2.48
N LEU A 348 4.56 24.19 3.62
CA LEU A 348 3.63 23.18 4.12
C LEU A 348 2.23 23.78 4.35
N GLU A 349 2.15 24.95 4.95
CA GLU A 349 0.89 25.59 5.28
C GLU A 349 0.05 25.84 4.01
N GLU A 350 0.66 26.44 2.99
CA GLU A 350 -0.01 26.71 1.72
C GLU A 350 -0.39 25.40 0.98
N PHE A 351 0.48 24.39 1.02
CA PHE A 351 0.19 23.08 0.45
C PHE A 351 -1.04 22.46 1.12
N LEU A 352 -1.08 22.43 2.45
CA LEU A 352 -2.19 21.87 3.22
C LEU A 352 -3.49 22.64 3.00
N LEU A 353 -3.41 23.98 2.91
CA LEU A 353 -4.57 24.82 2.61
C LEU A 353 -5.23 24.43 1.28
N LEU A 354 -4.44 24.21 0.23
CA LEU A 354 -4.96 23.74 -1.05
C LEU A 354 -5.45 22.30 -0.98
N LEU A 355 -4.67 21.40 -0.39
CA LEU A 355 -5.01 19.99 -0.30
C LEU A 355 -6.34 19.75 0.43
N THR A 356 -6.61 20.49 1.51
CA THR A 356 -7.83 20.34 2.33
C THR A 356 -8.97 21.26 1.90
N GLY A 357 -8.75 22.11 0.90
CA GLY A 357 -9.76 23.01 0.33
C GLY A 357 -10.89 22.28 -0.44
N ASP A 358 -11.79 23.06 -1.03
CA ASP A 358 -13.01 22.56 -1.66
C ASP A 358 -12.79 21.99 -3.07
N LEU A 359 -11.66 22.31 -3.73
CA LEU A 359 -11.38 21.79 -5.06
C LEU A 359 -11.25 20.26 -5.06
N PRO A 360 -11.81 19.55 -6.04
CA PRO A 360 -11.49 18.14 -6.25
C PRO A 360 -9.98 17.94 -6.37
N HIS A 361 -9.51 16.73 -6.08
CA HIS A 361 -8.10 16.41 -6.29
C HIS A 361 -7.94 15.10 -7.04
N SER A 362 -6.86 15.03 -7.77
CA SER A 362 -6.36 13.84 -8.46
C SER A 362 -5.01 13.46 -7.89
N LEU A 363 -4.77 12.19 -7.68
CA LEU A 363 -3.47 11.66 -7.29
C LEU A 363 -2.84 10.91 -8.46
N GLN A 364 -1.65 11.34 -8.88
CA GLN A 364 -0.84 10.67 -9.88
C GLN A 364 0.37 10.01 -9.20
N ILE A 365 0.66 8.76 -9.51
CA ILE A 365 1.89 8.10 -9.09
C ILE A 365 2.80 7.95 -10.32
N THR A 366 4.06 8.34 -10.16
CA THR A 366 5.07 8.29 -11.22
C THR A 366 6.28 7.51 -10.71
N LEU A 367 6.63 6.45 -11.41
CA LEU A 367 7.76 5.57 -11.09
C LEU A 367 8.98 5.96 -11.91
N ILE A 368 10.12 6.15 -11.27
CA ILE A 368 11.38 6.49 -11.92
C ILE A 368 12.32 5.30 -11.82
N GLN A 369 12.46 4.56 -12.94
CA GLN A 369 13.35 3.40 -13.04
C GLN A 369 14.26 3.51 -14.26
N PRO A 370 15.42 4.16 -14.12
CA PRO A 370 16.35 4.33 -15.24
C PRO A 370 16.98 3.00 -15.70
N GLY A 371 16.94 1.96 -14.87
CA GLY A 371 17.35 0.62 -15.25
C GLY A 371 16.40 -0.07 -16.21
N LEU A 372 15.13 0.31 -16.25
CA LEU A 372 14.15 -0.19 -17.21
C LEU A 372 14.37 0.45 -18.57
N ARG A 373 14.44 -0.36 -19.64
CA ARG A 373 14.47 0.13 -21.01
C ARG A 373 13.10 -0.05 -21.65
N LYS A 374 12.49 1.03 -22.15
CA LYS A 374 11.17 0.99 -22.77
C LYS A 374 11.05 -0.07 -23.86
N ALA A 375 12.07 -0.17 -24.73
CA ALA A 375 12.09 -1.14 -25.83
C ALA A 375 12.26 -2.61 -25.35
N SER A 376 12.64 -2.85 -24.10
CA SER A 376 12.87 -4.17 -23.51
C SER A 376 11.86 -4.54 -22.43
N VAL A 377 10.70 -3.88 -22.40
CA VAL A 377 9.61 -4.26 -21.50
C VAL A 377 9.02 -5.57 -21.97
N GLY A 378 9.49 -6.66 -21.37
CA GLY A 378 9.01 -8.01 -21.66
C GLY A 378 7.68 -8.30 -20.93
N PRO A 379 7.12 -9.50 -21.16
CA PRO A 379 5.84 -9.88 -20.56
C PRO A 379 5.82 -9.75 -19.03
N GLN A 380 6.90 -10.12 -18.34
CA GLN A 380 6.95 -10.12 -16.88
C GLN A 380 6.92 -8.69 -16.32
N ALA A 381 7.75 -7.80 -16.82
CA ALA A 381 7.74 -6.38 -16.42
C ALA A 381 6.42 -5.70 -16.85
N GLY A 382 5.92 -6.01 -18.04
CA GLY A 382 4.66 -5.48 -18.55
C GLY A 382 3.45 -5.89 -17.71
N ASN A 383 3.37 -7.16 -17.33
CA ASN A 383 2.30 -7.68 -16.47
C ASN A 383 2.36 -7.05 -15.07
N LEU A 384 3.55 -6.92 -14.49
CA LEU A 384 3.74 -6.28 -13.20
C LEU A 384 3.26 -4.82 -13.22
N LEU A 385 3.70 -4.03 -14.20
CA LEU A 385 3.26 -2.64 -14.36
C LEU A 385 1.75 -2.54 -14.60
N ALA A 386 1.18 -3.46 -15.39
CA ALA A 386 -0.25 -3.49 -15.67
C ALA A 386 -1.07 -3.80 -14.41
N SER A 387 -0.63 -4.79 -13.62
CA SER A 387 -1.31 -5.16 -12.36
C SER A 387 -1.31 -4.01 -11.36
N VAL A 388 -0.16 -3.34 -11.21
CA VAL A 388 -0.03 -2.18 -10.32
C VAL A 388 -0.85 -0.99 -10.82
N ASP A 389 -0.82 -0.73 -12.13
CA ASP A 389 -1.62 0.32 -12.75
C ASP A 389 -3.11 0.13 -12.50
N ASP A 390 -3.59 -1.09 -12.68
CA ASP A 390 -4.98 -1.43 -12.42
C ASP A 390 -5.33 -1.32 -10.93
N PHE A 391 -4.45 -1.76 -10.03
CA PHE A 391 -4.65 -1.63 -8.59
C PHE A 391 -4.74 -0.16 -8.16
N VAL A 392 -3.78 0.66 -8.59
CA VAL A 392 -3.70 2.10 -8.27
C VAL A 392 -4.91 2.83 -8.83
N HIS A 393 -5.28 2.54 -10.07
CA HIS A 393 -6.45 3.15 -10.71
C HIS A 393 -7.76 2.73 -10.06
N GLY A 394 -7.89 1.46 -9.68
CA GLY A 394 -9.03 0.96 -8.90
C GLY A 394 -9.18 1.66 -7.54
N GLY A 395 -8.07 2.14 -6.95
CA GLY A 395 -8.06 3.01 -5.77
C GLY A 395 -8.38 4.48 -6.05
N ARG A 396 -8.99 4.80 -7.20
CA ARG A 396 -9.35 6.17 -7.66
C ARG A 396 -8.18 7.10 -7.96
N CYS A 397 -6.96 6.59 -8.02
CA CYS A 397 -5.83 7.35 -8.49
C CYS A 397 -5.82 7.43 -10.02
N ALA A 398 -5.10 8.40 -10.57
CA ALA A 398 -4.79 8.40 -11.99
C ALA A 398 -3.93 7.17 -12.36
N ARG A 399 -3.98 6.77 -13.63
CA ARG A 399 -3.14 5.69 -14.16
C ARG A 399 -1.66 5.99 -13.94
N ILE A 400 -0.85 5.02 -13.50
CA ILE A 400 0.58 5.25 -13.22
C ILE A 400 1.34 5.71 -14.46
N LYS A 401 2.39 6.50 -14.23
CA LYS A 401 3.40 6.88 -15.23
C LYS A 401 4.74 6.28 -14.87
N VAL A 402 5.57 6.06 -15.87
CA VAL A 402 6.93 5.53 -15.71
C VAL A 402 7.91 6.43 -16.45
N ILE A 403 9.02 6.78 -15.81
CA ILE A 403 10.18 7.42 -16.44
C ILE A 403 11.31 6.39 -16.48
N ALA A 404 11.73 6.03 -17.68
CA ALA A 404 12.64 4.92 -17.95
C ALA A 404 13.73 5.32 -18.95
N SER A 405 14.59 4.38 -19.31
CA SER A 405 15.57 4.55 -20.40
C SER A 405 14.92 4.40 -21.78
N ALA A 406 15.50 5.06 -22.76
CA ALA A 406 15.16 4.94 -24.17
C ALA A 406 15.43 3.53 -24.74
#